data_95ebaba40dd1240da1b665f91ebfb5ed
#
_entry.id   95ebaba40dd1240da1b665f91ebfb5ed
#
_cell.length_a   1.000
_cell.length_b   1.000
_cell.length_c   1.000
_cell.angle_alpha   90.00
_cell.angle_beta   90.00
_cell.angle_gamma   90.00
#
_symmetry.space_group_name_H-M   'P 1'
#
loop_
_entity.id
_entity.type
_entity.pdbx_description
1 polymer ?
#
loop_
_entity_poly.entity_id
_entity_poly.type
_entity_poly.pdbx_seq_one_letter_code
_entity_poly.pdbx_strand_id
1 'polypeptide(L)'
;MLSAHRLLDEIITSLRNVIAPAIPDPYPKAQAYMAAVILEFVSRQVEERRDIATEKGQVLHTLFTDLSAVFEKKNVPEFGDLDQEARLCRLIEWVYAEKDRLGPQAFATVNQRIREALRQLLDQELKVAGTKE
;
A
#
# COMPACT_ATOMS: atom_id res chain seq x y z
N MET A 1 -10.05 6.02 -19.54
CA MET A 1 -8.59 6.14 -19.33
C MET A 1 -7.98 4.74 -19.20
N LEU A 2 -6.95 4.46 -19.98
CA LEU A 2 -6.27 3.17 -19.91
C LEU A 2 -5.39 3.10 -18.66
N SER A 3 -5.58 2.05 -17.86
CA SER A 3 -4.73 1.81 -16.70
C SER A 3 -3.37 1.25 -17.12
N ALA A 4 -2.36 1.42 -16.27
CA ALA A 4 -1.03 0.84 -16.50
C ALA A 4 -1.10 -0.69 -16.65
N HIS A 5 -1.93 -1.34 -15.85
CA HIS A 5 -2.16 -2.78 -15.91
C HIS A 5 -2.68 -3.21 -17.29
N ARG A 6 -3.67 -2.50 -17.81
CA ARG A 6 -4.23 -2.81 -19.14
C ARG A 6 -3.22 -2.61 -20.25
N LEU A 7 -2.41 -1.56 -20.19
CA LEU A 7 -1.34 -1.33 -21.17
C LEU A 7 -0.30 -2.45 -21.13
N LEU A 8 0.07 -2.90 -19.92
CA LEU A 8 0.99 -4.03 -19.75
C LEU A 8 0.40 -5.32 -20.33
N ASP A 9 -0.87 -5.61 -20.08
CA ASP A 9 -1.54 -6.79 -20.60
C ASP A 9 -1.56 -6.79 -22.14
N GLU A 10 -1.80 -5.65 -22.77
CA GLU A 10 -1.77 -5.54 -24.22
C GLU A 10 -0.37 -5.77 -24.78
N ILE A 11 0.67 -5.26 -24.13
CA ILE A 11 2.06 -5.51 -24.54
C ILE A 11 2.40 -6.99 -24.41
N ILE A 12 2.01 -7.63 -23.32
CA ILE A 12 2.22 -9.06 -23.07
C ILE A 12 1.54 -9.91 -24.15
N THR A 13 0.29 -9.61 -24.45
CA THR A 13 -0.49 -10.30 -25.48
C THR A 13 0.17 -10.13 -26.86
N SER A 14 0.60 -8.92 -27.19
CA SER A 14 1.28 -8.64 -28.44
C SER A 14 2.61 -9.40 -28.57
N LEU A 15 3.43 -9.42 -27.51
CA LEU A 15 4.68 -10.16 -27.48
C LEU A 15 4.48 -11.66 -27.69
N ARG A 16 3.51 -12.25 -27.00
CA ARG A 16 3.27 -13.70 -27.08
C ARG A 16 2.62 -14.16 -28.37
N ASN A 17 1.65 -13.41 -28.87
CA ASN A 17 0.79 -13.87 -29.94
C ASN A 17 1.21 -13.34 -31.32
N VAL A 18 1.94 -12.25 -31.38
CA VAL A 18 2.31 -11.58 -32.65
C VAL A 18 3.81 -11.50 -32.81
N ILE A 19 4.53 -10.93 -31.86
CA ILE A 19 5.95 -10.59 -32.01
C ILE A 19 6.83 -11.82 -31.92
N ALA A 20 6.76 -12.57 -30.83
CA ALA A 20 7.59 -13.76 -30.62
C ALA A 20 7.39 -14.83 -31.70
N PRO A 21 6.14 -15.19 -32.11
CA PRO A 21 5.94 -16.17 -33.18
C PRO A 21 6.50 -15.74 -34.53
N ALA A 22 6.59 -14.42 -34.79
CA ALA A 22 7.09 -13.88 -36.04
C ALA A 22 8.62 -13.88 -36.14
N ILE A 23 9.33 -14.11 -35.05
CA ILE A 23 10.81 -14.12 -35.03
C ILE A 23 11.29 -15.51 -35.45
N PRO A 24 12.06 -15.60 -36.56
CA PRO A 24 12.53 -16.91 -37.04
C PRO A 24 13.69 -17.49 -36.25
N ASP A 25 14.56 -16.65 -35.69
CA ASP A 25 15.72 -17.09 -34.92
C ASP A 25 15.31 -17.54 -33.53
N PRO A 26 15.64 -18.77 -33.09
CA PRO A 26 15.23 -19.29 -31.80
C PRO A 26 15.68 -18.47 -30.59
N TYR A 27 16.84 -17.86 -30.62
CA TYR A 27 17.38 -17.13 -29.49
C TYR A 27 16.61 -15.81 -29.23
N PRO A 28 16.45 -14.90 -30.21
CA PRO A 28 15.61 -13.72 -30.00
C PRO A 28 14.15 -14.06 -29.73
N LYS A 29 13.64 -15.15 -30.32
CA LYS A 29 12.28 -15.62 -30.03
C LYS A 29 12.11 -15.96 -28.55
N ALA A 30 13.06 -16.71 -27.98
CA ALA A 30 13.06 -17.06 -26.56
C ALA A 30 13.14 -15.80 -25.67
N GLN A 31 13.94 -14.81 -26.06
CA GLN A 31 14.03 -13.55 -25.35
C GLN A 31 12.70 -12.78 -25.34
N ALA A 32 11.98 -12.78 -26.46
CA ALA A 32 10.67 -12.13 -26.54
C ALA A 32 9.64 -12.80 -25.61
N TYR A 33 9.61 -14.12 -25.55
CA TYR A 33 8.77 -14.83 -24.59
C TYR A 33 9.19 -14.55 -23.15
N MET A 34 10.47 -14.50 -22.86
CA MET A 34 10.97 -14.18 -21.53
C MET A 34 10.58 -12.75 -21.12
N ALA A 35 10.65 -11.79 -22.03
CA ALA A 35 10.18 -10.43 -21.80
C ALA A 35 8.69 -10.39 -21.41
N ALA A 36 7.87 -11.20 -22.09
CA ALA A 36 6.45 -11.32 -21.73
C ALA A 36 6.26 -11.88 -20.32
N VAL A 37 7.03 -12.87 -19.91
CA VAL A 37 6.98 -13.45 -18.56
C VAL A 37 7.36 -12.39 -17.49
N ILE A 38 8.42 -11.64 -17.74
CA ILE A 38 8.85 -10.57 -16.83
C ILE A 38 7.77 -9.49 -16.72
N LEU A 39 7.17 -9.10 -17.83
CA LEU A 39 6.09 -8.11 -17.83
C LEU A 39 4.84 -8.59 -17.09
N GLU A 40 4.51 -9.89 -17.17
CA GLU A 40 3.42 -10.47 -16.38
C GLU A 40 3.68 -10.34 -14.88
N PHE A 41 4.92 -10.60 -14.47
CA PHE A 41 5.32 -10.44 -13.08
C PHE A 41 5.16 -8.99 -12.62
N VAL A 42 5.62 -8.04 -13.43
CA VAL A 42 5.48 -6.60 -13.15
C VAL A 42 4.00 -6.20 -13.09
N SER A 43 3.18 -6.70 -14.02
CA SER A 43 1.75 -6.41 -14.06
C SER A 43 1.04 -6.86 -12.79
N ARG A 44 1.35 -8.04 -12.29
CA ARG A 44 0.80 -8.54 -11.02
C ARG A 44 1.20 -7.66 -9.84
N GLN A 45 2.46 -7.24 -9.77
CA GLN A 45 2.91 -6.34 -8.71
C GLN A 45 2.21 -4.99 -8.73
N VAL A 46 1.99 -4.44 -9.90
CA VAL A 46 1.27 -3.16 -10.05
C VAL A 46 -0.17 -3.28 -9.55
N GLU A 47 -0.85 -4.39 -9.87
CA GLU A 47 -2.22 -4.64 -9.42
C GLU A 47 -2.30 -4.86 -7.91
N GLU A 48 -1.43 -5.69 -7.37
CA GLU A 48 -1.35 -5.97 -5.94
C GLU A 48 -1.07 -4.69 -5.13
N ARG A 49 -0.18 -3.84 -5.61
CA ARG A 49 0.11 -2.55 -4.97
C ARG A 49 -1.08 -1.59 -4.99
N ARG A 50 -1.90 -1.66 -6.04
CA ARG A 50 -3.11 -0.85 -6.14
C ARG A 50 -4.14 -1.28 -5.09
N ASP A 51 -4.37 -2.58 -4.94
CA ASP A 51 -5.26 -3.14 -3.93
C ASP A 51 -4.76 -2.81 -2.52
N ILE A 52 -3.47 -2.92 -2.29
CA ILE A 52 -2.83 -2.59 -1.03
C ILE A 52 -2.95 -1.10 -0.70
N ALA A 53 -2.79 -0.21 -1.68
CA ALA A 53 -2.99 1.22 -1.46
C ALA A 53 -4.43 1.51 -1.01
N THR A 54 -5.42 0.81 -1.56
CA THR A 54 -6.83 0.93 -1.16
C THR A 54 -7.05 0.41 0.25
N GLU A 55 -6.54 -0.78 0.56
CA GLU A 55 -6.62 -1.39 1.90
C GLU A 55 -5.90 -0.53 2.94
N LYS A 56 -4.74 -0.02 2.63
CA LYS A 56 -3.98 0.90 3.47
C LYS A 56 -4.79 2.15 3.78
N GLY A 57 -5.43 2.73 2.77
CA GLY A 57 -6.32 3.88 2.96
C GLY A 57 -7.46 3.57 3.91
N GLN A 58 -8.07 2.38 3.80
CA GLN A 58 -9.14 1.94 4.69
C GLN A 58 -8.65 1.72 6.13
N VAL A 59 -7.51 1.09 6.32
CA VAL A 59 -6.91 0.88 7.65
C VAL A 59 -6.66 2.21 8.35
N LEU A 60 -6.06 3.17 7.65
CA LEU A 60 -5.78 4.49 8.21
C LEU A 60 -7.05 5.29 8.46
N HIS A 61 -8.03 5.21 7.57
CA HIS A 61 -9.33 5.87 7.77
C HIS A 61 -10.03 5.33 9.01
N THR A 62 -10.06 4.02 9.19
CA THR A 62 -10.64 3.36 10.36
C THR A 62 -9.91 3.79 11.63
N LEU A 63 -8.58 3.83 11.60
CA LEU A 63 -7.78 4.28 12.73
C LEU A 63 -8.14 5.72 13.13
N PHE A 64 -8.16 6.64 12.17
CA PHE A 64 -8.50 8.04 12.48
C PHE A 64 -9.92 8.20 12.99
N THR A 65 -10.87 7.44 12.47
CA THR A 65 -12.25 7.44 12.94
C THR A 65 -12.36 6.94 14.38
N ASP A 66 -11.70 5.82 14.69
CA ASP A 66 -11.69 5.25 16.04
C ASP A 66 -11.02 6.20 17.04
N LEU A 67 -9.92 6.83 16.65
CA LEU A 67 -9.22 7.77 17.52
C LEU A 67 -9.99 9.08 17.71
N SER A 68 -10.80 9.50 16.74
CA SER A 68 -11.68 10.68 16.89
C SER A 68 -12.62 10.51 18.07
N ALA A 69 -13.17 9.31 18.26
CA ALA A 69 -14.04 9.03 19.40
C ALA A 69 -13.30 9.14 20.74
N VAL A 70 -12.05 8.70 20.80
CA VAL A 70 -11.21 8.80 22.00
C VAL A 70 -10.84 10.27 22.31
N PHE A 71 -10.63 11.06 21.26
CA PHE A 71 -10.17 12.44 21.38
C PHE A 71 -11.31 13.49 21.45
N GLU A 72 -12.56 13.07 21.51
CA GLU A 72 -13.76 13.92 21.39
C GLU A 72 -13.76 15.14 22.33
N LYS A 73 -13.09 15.08 23.47
CA LYS A 73 -12.97 16.16 24.44
C LYS A 73 -11.56 16.77 24.52
N LYS A 74 -10.67 16.44 23.59
CA LYS A 74 -9.27 16.87 23.64
C LYS A 74 -8.92 17.62 22.35
N ASN A 75 -8.16 18.69 22.50
CA ASN A 75 -7.72 19.51 21.37
C ASN A 75 -6.69 18.75 20.54
N VAL A 76 -7.17 17.96 19.57
CA VAL A 76 -6.31 17.33 18.61
C VAL A 76 -6.03 18.33 17.48
N PRO A 77 -4.76 18.54 17.10
CA PRO A 77 -4.45 19.45 16.00
C PRO A 77 -5.02 18.94 14.69
N GLU A 78 -5.53 19.85 13.87
CA GLU A 78 -5.88 19.53 12.50
C GLU A 78 -4.59 19.41 11.69
N PHE A 79 -4.44 18.28 10.99
CA PHE A 79 -3.24 18.02 10.20
C PHE A 79 -3.34 18.54 8.75
N GLY A 80 -4.41 19.29 8.44
CA GLY A 80 -4.58 19.96 7.15
C GLY A 80 -4.61 19.03 5.96
N ASP A 81 -3.95 19.44 4.87
CA ASP A 81 -3.92 18.73 3.60
C ASP A 81 -2.84 17.64 3.50
N LEU A 82 -2.28 17.22 4.64
CA LEU A 82 -1.29 16.14 4.66
C LEU A 82 -1.92 14.82 4.20
N ASP A 83 -1.14 14.02 3.49
CA ASP A 83 -1.58 12.66 3.15
C ASP A 83 -1.72 11.81 4.43
N GLN A 84 -2.33 10.64 4.31
CA GLN A 84 -2.65 9.79 5.46
C GLN A 84 -1.40 9.33 6.22
N GLU A 85 -0.30 9.04 5.53
CA GLU A 85 0.94 8.63 6.18
C GLU A 85 1.58 9.77 6.97
N ALA A 86 1.63 10.96 6.39
CA ALA A 86 2.13 12.14 7.07
C ALA A 86 1.26 12.49 8.27
N ARG A 87 -0.07 12.37 8.15
CA ARG A 87 -1.00 12.55 9.27
C ARG A 87 -0.74 11.55 10.39
N LEU A 88 -0.48 10.29 10.07
CA LEU A 88 -0.15 9.27 11.05
C LEU A 88 1.15 9.60 11.80
N CYS A 89 2.18 10.03 11.08
CA CYS A 89 3.43 10.46 11.71
C CYS A 89 3.22 11.63 12.67
N ARG A 90 2.46 12.62 12.25
CA ARG A 90 2.14 13.79 13.09
C ARG A 90 1.30 13.40 14.31
N LEU A 91 0.37 12.48 14.13
CA LEU A 91 -0.44 11.96 15.23
C LEU A 91 0.43 11.25 16.28
N ILE A 92 1.35 10.42 15.84
CA ILE A 92 2.29 9.73 16.74
C ILE A 92 3.13 10.73 17.52
N GLU A 93 3.72 11.72 16.86
CA GLU A 93 4.46 12.78 17.51
C GLU A 93 3.64 13.51 18.55
N TRP A 94 2.41 13.88 18.20
CA TRP A 94 1.49 14.58 19.09
C TRP A 94 1.13 13.75 20.31
N VAL A 95 0.82 12.46 20.11
CA VAL A 95 0.44 11.53 21.20
C VAL A 95 1.58 11.42 22.22
N TYR A 96 2.81 11.28 21.76
CA TYR A 96 3.97 11.22 22.68
C TYR A 96 4.25 12.54 23.37
N ALA A 97 4.09 13.65 22.65
CA ALA A 97 4.28 14.98 23.25
C ALA A 97 3.24 15.30 24.33
N GLU A 98 2.01 14.81 24.14
CA GLU A 98 0.90 15.07 25.05
C GLU A 98 0.59 13.91 26.00
N LYS A 99 1.52 12.99 26.15
CA LYS A 99 1.37 11.77 26.97
C LYS A 99 0.84 12.05 28.37
N ASP A 100 1.40 13.04 29.06
CA ASP A 100 1.03 13.39 30.42
C ASP A 100 -0.36 14.01 30.50
N ARG A 101 -0.72 14.82 29.50
CA ARG A 101 -2.05 15.46 29.41
C ARG A 101 -3.14 14.45 29.08
N LEU A 102 -2.87 13.46 28.24
CA LEU A 102 -3.81 12.40 27.88
C LEU A 102 -4.11 11.46 29.03
N GLY A 103 -3.15 11.26 29.90
CA GLY A 103 -3.24 10.30 30.99
C GLY A 103 -2.86 8.87 30.56
N PRO A 104 -2.50 8.01 31.53
CA PRO A 104 -1.95 6.68 31.20
C PRO A 104 -2.93 5.77 30.47
N GLN A 105 -4.22 5.80 30.78
CA GLN A 105 -5.20 4.95 30.10
C GLN A 105 -5.46 5.37 28.67
N ALA A 106 -5.69 6.65 28.42
CA ALA A 106 -5.94 7.17 27.09
C ALA A 106 -4.70 6.98 26.20
N PHE A 107 -3.52 7.26 26.73
CA PHE A 107 -2.27 7.05 26.01
C PHE A 107 -2.08 5.58 25.62
N ALA A 108 -2.29 4.66 26.55
CA ALA A 108 -2.16 3.22 26.29
C ALA A 108 -3.15 2.74 25.23
N THR A 109 -4.39 3.18 25.29
CA THR A 109 -5.42 2.83 24.30
C THR A 109 -5.06 3.33 22.91
N VAL A 110 -4.70 4.59 22.80
CA VAL A 110 -4.31 5.22 21.51
C VAL A 110 -3.07 4.55 20.95
N ASN A 111 -2.05 4.34 21.76
CA ASN A 111 -0.80 3.71 21.35
C ASN A 111 -1.03 2.28 20.85
N GLN A 112 -1.89 1.53 21.51
CA GLN A 112 -2.24 0.17 21.08
C GLN A 112 -2.94 0.18 19.72
N ARG A 113 -3.90 1.07 19.52
CA ARG A 113 -4.61 1.22 18.23
C ARG A 113 -3.66 1.55 17.10
N ILE A 114 -2.73 2.49 17.33
CA ILE A 114 -1.72 2.86 16.36
C ILE A 114 -0.83 1.67 16.02
N ARG A 115 -0.38 0.92 17.03
CA ARG A 115 0.46 -0.27 16.83
C ARG A 115 -0.25 -1.36 16.03
N GLU A 116 -1.52 -1.61 16.31
CA GLU A 116 -2.34 -2.57 15.55
C GLU A 116 -2.45 -2.17 14.08
N ALA A 117 -2.71 -0.89 13.80
CA ALA A 117 -2.78 -0.37 12.44
C ALA A 117 -1.44 -0.50 11.70
N LEU A 118 -0.33 -0.13 12.36
CA LEU A 118 1.02 -0.28 11.80
C LEU A 118 1.35 -1.74 11.49
N ARG A 119 0.95 -2.64 12.36
CA ARG A 119 1.14 -4.08 12.15
C ARG A 119 0.36 -4.59 10.94
N GLN A 120 -0.88 -4.17 10.78
CA GLN A 120 -1.69 -4.52 9.60
C GLN A 120 -1.06 -4.00 8.32
N LEU A 121 -0.57 -2.76 8.32
CA LEU A 121 0.11 -2.17 7.17
C LEU A 121 1.39 -2.92 6.82
N LEU A 122 2.17 -3.29 7.82
CA LEU A 122 3.39 -4.08 7.63
C LEU A 122 3.10 -5.46 7.04
N ASP A 123 2.09 -6.15 7.57
CA ASP A 123 1.69 -7.47 7.07
C ASP A 123 1.26 -7.40 5.60
N GLN A 124 0.54 -6.36 5.20
CA GLN A 124 0.16 -6.12 3.81
C GLN A 124 1.37 -5.91 2.91
N GLU A 125 2.34 -5.10 3.34
CA GLU A 125 3.58 -4.86 2.57
C GLU A 125 4.42 -6.13 2.44
N LEU A 126 4.51 -6.94 3.48
CA LEU A 126 5.23 -8.21 3.44
C LEU A 126 4.60 -9.20 2.46
N LYS A 127 3.29 -9.22 2.33
CA LYS A 127 2.60 -10.05 1.32
C LYS A 127 2.99 -9.64 -0.09
N VAL A 128 3.09 -8.33 -0.36
CA VAL A 128 3.51 -7.81 -1.68
C VAL A 128 4.95 -8.14 -1.99
N ALA A 129 5.82 -8.06 -0.99
CA ALA A 129 7.24 -8.37 -1.15
C ALA A 129 7.50 -9.85 -1.46
N GLY A 130 6.43 -10.69 -1.45
CA GLY A 130 6.55 -12.11 -1.79
C GLY A 130 7.11 -12.98 -0.69
N THR A 131 7.13 -12.51 0.55
CA THR A 131 7.41 -13.37 1.70
C THR A 131 6.20 -14.27 1.91
N LYS A 132 6.25 -15.44 1.32
CA LYS A 132 5.30 -16.50 1.61
C LYS A 132 5.62 -17.11 2.97
N GLU A 133 4.67 -17.10 3.82
CA GLU A 133 4.70 -18.04 4.93
C GLU A 133 4.51 -19.46 4.41
#